data_e221b8091dbdc12aae94ce4f25352837
#
_entry.id   e221b8091dbdc12aae94ce4f25352837
#
_cell.length_a   1.000
_cell.length_b   1.000
_cell.length_c   1.000
_cell.angle_alpha   90.00
_cell.angle_beta   90.00
_cell.angle_gamma   90.00
#
_symmetry.space_group_name_H-M   'P 1'
#
loop_
_entity.id
_entity.type
_entity.pdbx_description
1 polymer ?
#
loop_
_entity_poly.entity_id
_entity_poly.type
_entity_poly.pdbx_seq_one_letter_code
_entity_poly.pdbx_strand_id
1 'polypeptide(L)'
;MYKRQGIKDAEIRFDNYPHQFSGGMRQRVVISLALCCEPELLIADEPTTALDVSIQSQILELIKKLTKERNLAVILITHDMGVIAETADRVAVMKSGNLVEIGETKKILTKPQENYTKSLVSSVPPTNKKISRFVIVEKENRDKKENNIKILNRWTKKVIIDQDLVQIKNLSKSFDDNFFTESSKNSVMAVNDVSFDIKKVSLLA
;
A
#
# COMPACT_ATOMS: atom_id res chain seq x y z
N MET A 1 12.85 1.65 22.65
CA MET A 1 12.55 2.18 21.32
C MET A 1 11.49 1.37 20.61
N TYR A 2 11.65 0.05 20.43
CA TYR A 2 10.67 -0.83 19.77
C TYR A 2 9.26 -0.79 20.35
N LYS A 3 9.08 -0.69 21.67
CA LYS A 3 7.76 -0.56 22.32
C LYS A 3 6.97 0.66 21.83
N ARG A 4 7.63 1.79 21.53
CA ARG A 4 7.00 3.02 21.06
C ARG A 4 6.50 2.92 19.60
N GLN A 5 7.02 1.95 18.83
CA GLN A 5 6.64 1.72 17.43
C GLN A 5 5.53 0.66 17.30
N GLY A 6 4.94 0.21 18.40
CA GLY A 6 3.84 -0.76 18.39
C GLY A 6 4.26 -2.17 17.98
N ILE A 7 5.51 -2.56 18.18
CA ILE A 7 5.95 -3.95 18.02
C ILE A 7 5.44 -4.72 19.23
N LYS A 8 4.53 -5.68 18.99
CA LYS A 8 4.03 -6.58 20.04
C LYS A 8 5.15 -7.47 20.52
N ASP A 9 5.16 -7.74 21.84
CA ASP A 9 6.13 -8.63 22.48
C ASP A 9 7.59 -8.27 22.17
N ALA A 10 7.90 -6.96 22.17
CA ALA A 10 9.20 -6.43 21.76
C ALA A 10 10.39 -7.04 22.55
N GLU A 11 10.19 -7.45 23.79
CA GLU A 11 11.23 -8.08 24.62
C GLU A 11 11.56 -9.49 24.14
N ILE A 12 10.53 -10.29 23.82
CA ILE A 12 10.70 -11.66 23.30
C ILE A 12 11.31 -11.63 21.89
N ARG A 13 10.96 -10.61 21.10
CA ARG A 13 11.40 -10.50 19.70
C ARG A 13 12.75 -9.82 19.53
N PHE A 14 13.36 -9.36 20.60
CA PHE A 14 14.65 -8.67 20.54
C PHE A 14 15.76 -9.55 19.95
N ASP A 15 15.72 -10.86 20.24
CA ASP A 15 16.70 -11.85 19.78
C ASP A 15 16.30 -12.50 18.44
N ASN A 16 15.19 -12.06 17.81
CA ASN A 16 14.74 -12.63 16.55
C ASN A 16 15.53 -12.08 15.35
N TYR A 17 15.75 -12.94 14.36
CA TYR A 17 16.34 -12.56 13.08
C TYR A 17 15.31 -11.83 12.16
N PRO A 18 15.78 -10.98 11.21
CA PRO A 18 14.88 -10.24 10.32
C PRO A 18 13.89 -11.09 9.53
N HIS A 19 14.23 -12.32 9.17
CA HIS A 19 13.34 -13.23 8.45
C HIS A 19 12.17 -13.76 9.30
N GLN A 20 12.26 -13.66 10.62
CA GLN A 20 11.19 -14.04 11.56
C GLN A 20 10.14 -12.93 11.77
N PHE A 21 10.39 -11.73 11.20
CA PHE A 21 9.46 -10.61 11.27
C PHE A 21 8.58 -10.56 10.02
N SER A 22 7.30 -10.18 10.22
CA SER A 22 6.43 -9.81 9.10
C SER A 22 6.94 -8.56 8.38
N GLY A 23 6.48 -8.28 7.15
CA GLY A 23 6.85 -7.09 6.39
C GLY A 23 6.65 -5.79 7.18
N GLY A 24 5.48 -5.62 7.79
CA GLY A 24 5.17 -4.45 8.61
C GLY A 24 6.00 -4.35 9.88
N MET A 25 6.36 -5.47 10.50
CA MET A 25 7.27 -5.46 11.66
C MET A 25 8.68 -5.05 11.24
N ARG A 26 9.21 -5.58 10.14
CA ARG A 26 10.50 -5.15 9.59
C ARG A 26 10.51 -3.65 9.33
N GLN A 27 9.45 -3.12 8.71
CA GLN A 27 9.34 -1.68 8.45
C GLN A 27 9.35 -0.85 9.72
N ARG A 28 8.64 -1.28 10.78
CA ARG A 28 8.69 -0.61 12.09
C ARG A 28 10.08 -0.63 12.74
N VAL A 29 10.83 -1.71 12.55
CA VAL A 29 12.24 -1.80 13.00
C VAL A 29 13.12 -0.81 12.23
N VAL A 30 12.98 -0.73 10.89
CA VAL A 30 13.73 0.22 10.05
C VAL A 30 13.41 1.66 10.45
N ILE A 31 12.14 2.01 10.66
CA ILE A 31 11.74 3.34 11.15
C ILE A 31 12.36 3.60 12.53
N SER A 32 12.34 2.63 13.44
CA SER A 32 12.98 2.76 14.75
C SER A 32 14.46 3.05 14.65
N LEU A 33 15.15 2.36 13.74
CA LEU A 33 16.57 2.54 13.50
C LEU A 33 16.88 3.94 12.95
N ALA A 34 16.11 4.39 11.95
CA ALA A 34 16.26 5.73 11.38
C ALA A 34 16.06 6.85 12.41
N LEU A 35 15.24 6.62 13.43
CA LEU A 35 14.95 7.59 14.50
C LEU A 35 15.90 7.48 15.71
N CYS A 36 16.87 6.56 15.70
CA CYS A 36 17.79 6.37 16.83
C CYS A 36 18.62 7.61 17.17
N CYS A 37 19.05 8.34 16.15
CA CYS A 37 19.92 9.51 16.29
C CYS A 37 19.12 10.84 16.42
N GLU A 38 17.82 10.76 16.68
CA GLU A 38 16.93 11.92 16.81
C GLU A 38 17.06 12.94 15.65
N PRO A 39 16.89 12.49 14.39
CA PRO A 39 17.07 13.35 13.22
C PRO A 39 16.03 14.47 13.18
N GLU A 40 16.36 15.58 12.55
CA GLU A 40 15.43 16.65 12.22
C GLU A 40 14.67 16.39 10.91
N LEU A 41 15.22 15.54 10.04
CA LEU A 41 14.65 15.16 8.74
C LEU A 41 14.67 13.65 8.57
N LEU A 42 13.52 13.08 8.20
CA LEU A 42 13.37 11.69 7.78
C LEU A 42 13.09 11.63 6.27
N ILE A 43 13.89 10.86 5.54
CA ILE A 43 13.62 10.53 4.14
C ILE A 43 13.06 9.11 4.08
N ALA A 44 11.83 8.98 3.63
CA ALA A 44 11.11 7.71 3.51
C ALA A 44 10.88 7.40 2.03
N ASP A 45 11.71 6.51 1.47
CA ASP A 45 11.62 6.08 0.08
C ASP A 45 10.77 4.82 0.00
N GLU A 46 9.60 4.96 -0.62
CA GLU A 46 8.56 3.92 -0.76
C GLU A 46 8.31 3.09 0.53
N PRO A 47 8.03 3.73 1.67
CA PRO A 47 8.02 3.04 2.96
C PRO A 47 6.90 2.00 3.11
N THR A 48 5.98 1.93 2.18
CA THR A 48 4.82 1.01 2.20
C THR A 48 4.84 -0.01 1.06
N THR A 49 5.88 -0.02 0.24
CA THR A 49 6.01 -0.99 -0.86
C THR A 49 6.05 -2.42 -0.33
N ALA A 50 5.32 -3.32 -0.98
CA ALA A 50 5.15 -4.73 -0.61
C ALA A 50 4.47 -4.98 0.76
N LEU A 51 3.73 -4.00 1.28
CA LEU A 51 2.85 -4.17 2.43
C LEU A 51 1.40 -4.28 1.98
N ASP A 52 0.60 -5.03 2.73
CA ASP A 52 -0.85 -5.02 2.54
C ASP A 52 -1.46 -3.65 2.96
N VAL A 53 -2.64 -3.33 2.41
CA VAL A 53 -3.29 -2.03 2.60
C VAL A 53 -3.51 -1.68 4.08
N SER A 54 -3.82 -2.67 4.90
CA SER A 54 -4.05 -2.48 6.34
C SER A 54 -2.75 -2.09 7.07
N ILE A 55 -1.66 -2.75 6.76
CA ILE A 55 -0.34 -2.46 7.35
C ILE A 55 0.21 -1.14 6.79
N GLN A 56 0.00 -0.86 5.49
CA GLN A 56 0.35 0.41 4.87
C GLN A 56 -0.25 1.60 5.64
N SER A 57 -1.56 1.58 5.90
CA SER A 57 -2.23 2.65 6.67
C SER A 57 -1.62 2.81 8.07
N GLN A 58 -1.32 1.71 8.77
CA GLN A 58 -0.69 1.77 10.08
C GLN A 58 0.72 2.38 10.06
N ILE A 59 1.51 2.10 9.03
CA ILE A 59 2.85 2.69 8.88
C ILE A 59 2.76 4.20 8.59
N LEU A 60 1.82 4.62 7.73
CA LEU A 60 1.60 6.04 7.44
C LEU A 60 1.11 6.82 8.66
N GLU A 61 0.19 6.25 9.43
CA GLU A 61 -0.25 6.83 10.71
C GLU A 61 0.90 6.95 11.71
N LEU A 62 1.77 5.93 11.77
CA LEU A 62 2.94 5.96 12.61
C LEU A 62 3.88 7.11 12.22
N ILE A 63 4.18 7.28 10.93
CA ILE A 63 5.01 8.37 10.41
C ILE A 63 4.37 9.73 10.77
N LYS A 64 3.07 9.92 10.51
CA LYS A 64 2.34 11.15 10.87
C LYS A 64 2.42 11.47 12.37
N LYS A 65 2.25 10.45 13.21
CA LYS A 65 2.34 10.59 14.66
C LYS A 65 3.74 11.06 15.08
N LEU A 66 4.77 10.40 14.56
CA LEU A 66 6.17 10.74 14.86
C LEU A 66 6.56 12.13 14.38
N THR A 67 6.08 12.56 13.21
CA THR A 67 6.25 13.92 12.69
C THR A 67 5.74 14.96 13.68
N LYS A 68 4.54 14.76 14.23
CA LYS A 68 3.95 15.68 15.19
C LYS A 68 4.61 15.63 16.58
N GLU A 69 4.89 14.43 17.10
CA GLU A 69 5.44 14.25 18.45
C GLU A 69 6.90 14.72 18.56
N ARG A 70 7.66 14.65 17.47
CA ARG A 70 9.09 14.95 17.46
C ARG A 70 9.46 16.22 16.70
N ASN A 71 8.48 16.95 16.17
CA ASN A 71 8.69 18.09 15.28
C ASN A 71 9.64 17.76 14.11
N LEU A 72 9.43 16.59 13.51
CA LEU A 72 10.29 15.97 12.52
C LEU A 72 9.81 16.36 11.11
N ALA A 73 10.69 16.88 10.26
CA ALA A 73 10.37 17.03 8.84
C ALA A 73 10.45 15.67 8.12
N VAL A 74 9.54 15.43 7.17
CA VAL A 74 9.51 14.18 6.40
C VAL A 74 9.48 14.46 4.90
N ILE A 75 10.39 13.84 4.16
CA ILE A 75 10.31 13.71 2.70
C ILE A 75 9.83 12.30 2.41
N LEU A 76 8.61 12.20 1.88
CA LEU A 76 7.99 10.94 1.48
C LEU A 76 8.11 10.78 -0.03
N ILE A 77 8.81 9.75 -0.50
CA ILE A 77 8.92 9.40 -1.91
C ILE A 77 7.97 8.23 -2.16
N THR A 78 7.03 8.40 -3.07
CA THR A 78 6.05 7.37 -3.43
C THR A 78 5.44 7.63 -4.81
N HIS A 79 5.02 6.57 -5.47
CA HIS A 79 4.22 6.62 -6.69
C HIS A 79 2.71 6.50 -6.42
N ASP A 80 2.29 6.28 -5.18
CA ASP A 80 0.90 6.13 -4.78
C ASP A 80 0.25 7.49 -4.48
N MET A 81 -0.62 7.93 -5.40
CA MET A 81 -1.33 9.19 -5.27
C MET A 81 -2.32 9.20 -4.10
N GLY A 82 -2.82 8.04 -3.68
CA GLY A 82 -3.68 7.91 -2.50
C GLY A 82 -2.91 8.22 -1.23
N VAL A 83 -1.70 7.68 -1.12
CA VAL A 83 -0.79 7.96 -0.01
C VAL A 83 -0.46 9.46 0.05
N ILE A 84 -0.13 10.08 -1.09
CA ILE A 84 0.15 11.51 -1.17
C ILE A 84 -1.06 12.34 -0.71
N ALA A 85 -2.25 12.03 -1.23
CA ALA A 85 -3.48 12.76 -0.90
C ALA A 85 -3.80 12.73 0.60
N GLU A 86 -3.48 11.63 1.26
CA GLU A 86 -3.77 11.42 2.67
C GLU A 86 -2.70 12.00 3.60
N THR A 87 -1.44 12.00 3.19
CA THR A 87 -0.32 12.21 4.12
C THR A 87 0.45 13.51 3.90
N ALA A 88 0.54 14.02 2.67
CA ALA A 88 1.45 15.09 2.33
C ALA A 88 0.80 16.47 2.39
N ASP A 89 1.48 17.47 2.96
CA ASP A 89 1.07 18.88 2.94
C ASP A 89 1.40 19.50 1.59
N ARG A 90 2.58 19.17 1.03
CA ARG A 90 3.10 19.67 -0.25
C ARG A 90 3.59 18.51 -1.10
N VAL A 91 3.51 18.68 -2.41
CA VAL A 91 3.95 17.70 -3.40
C VAL A 91 4.96 18.32 -4.36
N ALA A 92 6.04 17.62 -4.61
CA ALA A 92 6.99 17.87 -5.68
C ALA A 92 6.86 16.74 -6.71
N VAL A 93 6.40 17.05 -7.91
CA VAL A 93 6.30 16.11 -9.02
C VAL A 93 7.61 16.08 -9.79
N MET A 94 8.20 14.89 -9.91
CA MET A 94 9.47 14.71 -10.59
C MET A 94 9.32 13.81 -11.83
N LYS A 95 10.06 14.10 -12.89
CA LYS A 95 10.16 13.29 -14.10
C LYS A 95 11.61 13.24 -14.58
N SER A 96 12.16 12.05 -14.73
CA SER A 96 13.54 11.84 -15.23
C SER A 96 14.59 12.72 -14.52
N GLY A 97 14.50 12.79 -13.18
CA GLY A 97 15.43 13.56 -12.35
C GLY A 97 15.14 15.07 -12.27
N ASN A 98 14.19 15.60 -13.04
CA ASN A 98 13.84 17.02 -13.06
C ASN A 98 12.57 17.29 -12.24
N LEU A 99 12.56 18.41 -11.53
CA LEU A 99 11.36 18.92 -10.87
C LEU A 99 10.43 19.51 -11.95
N VAL A 100 9.21 18.97 -12.05
CA VAL A 100 8.19 19.38 -13.01
C VAL A 100 7.24 20.40 -12.41
N GLU A 101 6.72 20.10 -11.23
CA GLU A 101 5.76 20.96 -10.54
C GLU A 101 5.89 20.79 -9.02
N ILE A 102 5.68 21.88 -8.27
CA ILE A 102 5.68 21.85 -6.80
C ILE A 102 4.57 22.74 -6.26
N GLY A 103 3.87 22.26 -5.24
CA GLY A 103 2.80 23.06 -4.62
C GLY A 103 2.12 22.35 -3.46
N GLU A 104 1.08 22.95 -2.94
CA GLU A 104 0.21 22.35 -1.94
C GLU A 104 -0.48 21.11 -2.53
N THR A 105 -0.59 20.04 -1.77
CA THR A 105 -1.18 18.75 -2.20
C THR A 105 -2.55 18.94 -2.84
N LYS A 106 -3.43 19.70 -2.19
CA LYS A 106 -4.77 19.96 -2.71
C LYS A 106 -4.76 20.63 -4.07
N LYS A 107 -3.85 21.60 -4.31
CA LYS A 107 -3.74 22.32 -5.59
C LYS A 107 -3.22 21.38 -6.69
N ILE A 108 -2.15 20.63 -6.40
CA ILE A 108 -1.54 19.70 -7.36
C ILE A 108 -2.52 18.61 -7.76
N LEU A 109 -3.32 18.07 -6.82
CA LEU A 109 -4.29 17.01 -7.13
C LEU A 109 -5.56 17.49 -7.84
N THR A 110 -6.00 18.74 -7.59
CA THR A 110 -7.28 19.21 -8.14
C THR A 110 -7.12 20.13 -9.35
N LYS A 111 -6.03 20.89 -9.44
CA LYS A 111 -5.79 21.89 -10.49
C LYS A 111 -4.31 21.92 -10.90
N PRO A 112 -3.74 20.78 -11.34
CA PRO A 112 -2.36 20.75 -11.81
C PRO A 112 -2.17 21.68 -13.01
N GLN A 113 -1.02 22.34 -13.07
CA GLN A 113 -0.69 23.25 -14.17
C GLN A 113 0.04 22.52 -15.30
N GLU A 114 1.00 21.69 -14.95
CA GLU A 114 1.85 20.99 -15.89
C GLU A 114 1.14 19.80 -16.55
N ASN A 115 1.37 19.59 -17.85
CA ASN A 115 0.74 18.52 -18.61
C ASN A 115 1.09 17.13 -18.09
N TYR A 116 2.33 16.94 -17.64
CA TYR A 116 2.75 15.67 -17.04
C TYR A 116 1.98 15.38 -15.75
N THR A 117 1.87 16.38 -14.86
CA THR A 117 1.11 16.26 -13.60
C THR A 117 -0.37 15.95 -13.88
N LYS A 118 -0.99 16.63 -14.88
CA LYS A 118 -2.37 16.34 -15.31
C LYS A 118 -2.53 14.89 -15.74
N SER A 119 -1.60 14.40 -16.55
CA SER A 119 -1.63 13.02 -17.02
C SER A 119 -1.45 12.03 -15.86
N LEU A 120 -0.54 12.33 -14.93
CA LEU A 120 -0.27 11.49 -13.76
C LEU A 120 -1.50 11.39 -12.85
N VAL A 121 -2.12 12.52 -12.51
CA VAL A 121 -3.34 12.56 -11.69
C VAL A 121 -4.50 11.85 -12.39
N SER A 122 -4.66 12.02 -13.71
CA SER A 122 -5.73 11.38 -14.49
C SER A 122 -5.52 9.87 -14.69
N SER A 123 -4.31 9.35 -14.47
CA SER A 123 -4.04 7.91 -14.55
C SER A 123 -4.57 7.13 -13.34
N VAL A 124 -4.87 7.81 -12.23
CA VAL A 124 -5.47 7.18 -11.05
C VAL A 124 -6.92 6.79 -11.37
N PRO A 125 -7.28 5.50 -11.30
CA PRO A 125 -8.64 5.07 -11.63
C PRO A 125 -9.63 5.59 -10.57
N PRO A 126 -10.74 6.19 -10.98
CA PRO A 126 -11.78 6.56 -10.05
C PRO A 126 -12.42 5.31 -9.44
N THR A 127 -12.53 5.25 -8.12
CA THR A 127 -13.07 4.09 -7.39
C THR A 127 -14.56 3.86 -7.65
N ASN A 128 -15.29 4.89 -8.11
CA ASN A 128 -16.74 4.88 -8.33
C ASN A 128 -17.16 4.69 -9.80
N LYS A 129 -16.21 4.57 -10.72
CA LYS A 129 -16.50 4.44 -12.17
C LYS A 129 -15.62 3.37 -12.79
N LYS A 130 -16.23 2.55 -13.67
CA LYS A 130 -15.49 1.62 -14.52
C LYS A 130 -14.99 2.35 -15.75
N ILE A 131 -13.69 2.32 -15.99
CA ILE A 131 -13.05 2.93 -17.16
C ILE A 131 -12.68 1.84 -18.17
N SER A 132 -12.78 2.14 -19.46
CA SER A 132 -12.47 1.21 -20.54
C SER A 132 -10.98 1.10 -20.85
N ARG A 133 -10.22 2.13 -20.50
CA ARG A 133 -8.78 2.22 -20.77
C ARG A 133 -8.15 3.22 -19.82
N PHE A 134 -6.96 2.86 -19.31
CA PHE A 134 -6.12 3.78 -18.52
C PHE A 134 -5.44 4.81 -19.43
N VAL A 135 -5.24 6.03 -18.91
CA VAL A 135 -4.46 7.06 -19.57
C VAL A 135 -2.99 6.68 -19.51
N ILE A 136 -2.33 6.62 -20.67
CA ILE A 136 -0.89 6.32 -20.74
C ILE A 136 -0.13 7.64 -20.67
N VAL A 137 0.69 7.80 -19.64
CA VAL A 137 1.43 9.04 -19.33
C VAL A 137 2.57 9.34 -20.33
N GLU A 138 3.04 8.35 -21.10
CA GLU A 138 4.28 8.47 -21.89
C GLU A 138 4.13 8.90 -23.37
N LYS A 139 2.93 9.23 -23.86
CA LYS A 139 2.77 9.64 -25.28
C LYS A 139 2.69 11.15 -25.43
N GLU A 140 3.83 11.80 -25.43
CA GLU A 140 3.93 13.24 -25.74
C GLU A 140 3.73 13.61 -27.23
N ASN A 141 3.66 12.65 -28.15
CA ASN A 141 3.52 12.94 -29.60
C ASN A 141 2.64 11.91 -30.31
N ARG A 142 1.34 11.98 -30.16
CA ARG A 142 0.38 11.53 -31.18
C ARG A 142 -0.95 12.26 -30.99
N ASP A 143 -1.28 13.04 -31.99
CA ASP A 143 -2.58 13.60 -32.36
C ASP A 143 -3.65 13.75 -31.26
N LYS A 144 -4.05 15.01 -31.05
CA LYS A 144 -5.22 15.47 -30.32
C LYS A 144 -6.50 14.76 -30.81
N LYS A 145 -6.63 13.46 -30.53
CA LYS A 145 -7.94 12.80 -30.49
C LYS A 145 -8.37 12.80 -29.05
N GLU A 146 -9.44 13.57 -28.79
CA GLU A 146 -10.18 13.57 -27.55
C GLU A 146 -10.29 12.15 -27.01
N ASN A 147 -9.63 11.90 -25.87
CA ASN A 147 -9.75 10.64 -25.15
C ASN A 147 -11.14 10.64 -24.49
N ASN A 148 -12.18 10.41 -25.29
CA ASN A 148 -13.49 10.10 -24.79
C ASN A 148 -13.38 8.81 -23.97
N ILE A 149 -13.42 8.95 -22.65
CA ILE A 149 -13.49 7.82 -21.71
C ILE A 149 -14.82 7.11 -22.02
N LYS A 150 -14.78 6.06 -22.82
CA LYS A 150 -15.96 5.21 -23.05
C LYS A 150 -16.17 4.37 -21.80
N ILE A 151 -17.19 4.72 -21.04
CA ILE A 151 -17.68 3.89 -19.93
C ILE A 151 -18.25 2.62 -20.54
N LEU A 152 -17.61 1.48 -20.32
CA LEU A 152 -18.10 0.19 -20.79
C LEU A 152 -19.12 -0.38 -19.81
N ASN A 153 -20.41 -0.28 -20.18
CA ASN A 153 -21.48 -1.00 -19.48
C ASN A 153 -21.51 -2.52 -19.78
N ARG A 154 -20.37 -3.11 -20.14
CA ARG A 154 -20.31 -4.47 -20.69
C ARG A 154 -20.29 -5.61 -19.67
N TRP A 155 -20.38 -5.33 -18.37
CA TRP A 155 -20.41 -6.35 -17.33
C TRP A 155 -21.82 -6.80 -16.90
N THR A 156 -22.86 -6.50 -17.71
CA THR A 156 -24.26 -6.76 -17.36
C THR A 156 -24.83 -8.09 -17.85
N LYS A 157 -24.05 -8.95 -18.49
CA LYS A 157 -24.51 -10.33 -18.65
C LYS A 157 -24.11 -11.12 -17.41
N LYS A 158 -25.06 -11.26 -16.48
CA LYS A 158 -25.01 -12.31 -15.46
C LYS A 158 -24.97 -13.65 -16.19
N VAL A 159 -23.81 -14.21 -16.38
CA VAL A 159 -23.67 -15.63 -16.75
C VAL A 159 -23.86 -16.41 -15.46
N ILE A 160 -25.07 -16.88 -15.24
CA ILE A 160 -25.36 -17.79 -14.12
C ILE A 160 -24.84 -19.15 -14.57
N ILE A 161 -23.65 -19.50 -14.14
CA ILE A 161 -23.12 -20.86 -14.27
C ILE A 161 -23.22 -21.49 -12.88
N ASP A 162 -24.14 -22.40 -12.74
CA ASP A 162 -24.45 -23.08 -11.48
C ASP A 162 -23.56 -24.33 -11.29
N GLN A 163 -22.30 -24.26 -11.69
CA GLN A 163 -21.32 -25.33 -11.47
C GLN A 163 -20.18 -24.82 -10.58
N ASP A 164 -20.01 -25.51 -9.48
CA ASP A 164 -18.86 -25.28 -8.60
C ASP A 164 -17.59 -25.80 -9.29
N LEU A 165 -16.60 -24.95 -9.41
CA LEU A 165 -15.28 -25.31 -9.93
C LEU A 165 -14.41 -25.94 -8.83
N VAL A 166 -14.51 -25.41 -7.62
CA VAL A 166 -13.79 -25.87 -6.43
C VAL A 166 -14.72 -25.77 -5.24
N GLN A 167 -14.82 -26.83 -4.45
CA GLN A 167 -15.48 -26.83 -3.15
C GLN A 167 -14.42 -27.01 -2.06
N ILE A 168 -14.37 -26.07 -1.13
CA ILE A 168 -13.49 -26.11 0.03
C ILE A 168 -14.37 -26.32 1.26
N LYS A 169 -14.11 -27.39 2.01
CA LYS A 169 -14.87 -27.74 3.21
C LYS A 169 -13.93 -27.91 4.39
N ASN A 170 -14.26 -27.22 5.49
CA ASN A 170 -13.57 -27.35 6.77
C ASN A 170 -12.04 -27.19 6.67
N LEU A 171 -11.58 -26.25 5.82
CA LEU A 171 -10.16 -25.99 5.65
C LEU A 171 -9.58 -25.40 6.94
N SER A 172 -8.59 -26.09 7.50
CA SER A 172 -7.83 -25.62 8.64
C SER A 172 -6.33 -25.74 8.37
N LYS A 173 -5.56 -24.74 8.77
CA LYS A 173 -4.11 -24.73 8.66
C LYS A 173 -3.47 -24.14 9.91
N SER A 174 -2.63 -24.91 10.56
CA SER A 174 -1.75 -24.47 11.63
C SER A 174 -0.30 -24.42 11.14
N PHE A 175 0.48 -23.52 11.71
CA PHE A 175 1.92 -23.45 11.57
C PHE A 175 2.54 -23.67 12.94
N ASP A 176 3.49 -24.58 13.01
CA ASP A 176 4.26 -24.83 14.23
C ASP A 176 5.47 -23.91 14.26
N ASP A 177 5.66 -23.18 15.35
CA ASP A 177 6.81 -22.29 15.57
C ASP A 177 8.11 -23.09 15.92
N ASN A 178 8.31 -24.22 15.23
CA ASN A 178 9.37 -25.21 15.55
C ASN A 178 10.68 -24.85 14.88
N PHE A 179 11.22 -23.61 15.03
CA PHE A 179 12.55 -23.45 14.46
C PHE A 179 13.69 -23.24 15.46
N PHE A 180 13.49 -22.92 16.74
CA PHE A 180 14.64 -22.67 17.63
C PHE A 180 14.46 -22.81 19.15
N THR A 181 13.39 -23.35 19.72
CA THR A 181 13.38 -23.63 21.18
C THR A 181 12.55 -24.84 21.55
N GLU A 182 13.17 -25.77 22.27
CA GLU A 182 12.56 -27.01 22.80
C GLU A 182 11.46 -26.81 23.87
N SER A 183 11.03 -25.60 24.18
CA SER A 183 10.24 -25.36 25.40
C SER A 183 8.85 -24.72 25.24
N SER A 184 8.35 -24.46 24.03
CA SER A 184 6.92 -24.13 23.89
C SER A 184 6.38 -24.47 22.51
N LYS A 185 5.55 -25.50 22.42
CA LYS A 185 4.71 -25.80 21.26
C LYS A 185 3.60 -24.76 21.14
N ASN A 186 3.89 -23.60 20.61
CA ASN A 186 2.88 -22.62 20.22
C ASN A 186 2.59 -22.81 18.73
N SER A 187 1.58 -23.60 18.40
CA SER A 187 1.04 -23.63 17.04
C SER A 187 0.12 -22.44 16.84
N VAL A 188 0.33 -21.70 15.76
CA VAL A 188 -0.56 -20.61 15.34
C VAL A 188 -1.54 -21.17 14.32
N MET A 189 -2.83 -21.18 14.67
CA MET A 189 -3.91 -21.52 13.73
C MET A 189 -4.10 -20.34 12.77
N ALA A 190 -3.62 -20.48 11.54
CA ALA A 190 -3.72 -19.41 10.53
C ALA A 190 -5.06 -19.43 9.79
N VAL A 191 -5.64 -20.62 9.61
CA VAL A 191 -6.98 -20.83 9.02
C VAL A 191 -7.70 -21.84 9.90
N ASN A 192 -8.93 -21.53 10.28
CA ASN A 192 -9.73 -22.36 11.16
C ASN A 192 -11.11 -22.58 10.57
N ASP A 193 -11.40 -23.80 10.17
CA ASP A 193 -12.71 -24.29 9.72
C ASP A 193 -13.40 -23.41 8.65
N VAL A 194 -12.64 -23.03 7.61
CA VAL A 194 -13.15 -22.20 6.52
C VAL A 194 -13.75 -23.07 5.43
N SER A 195 -14.99 -22.78 5.04
CA SER A 195 -15.70 -23.46 3.95
C SER A 195 -16.24 -22.44 2.96
N PHE A 196 -16.01 -22.66 1.66
CA PHE A 196 -16.55 -21.83 0.57
C PHE A 196 -16.47 -22.58 -0.77
N ASP A 197 -17.29 -22.13 -1.74
CA ASP A 197 -17.30 -22.66 -3.09
C ASP A 197 -16.86 -21.61 -4.09
N ILE A 198 -16.05 -22.02 -5.06
CA ILE A 198 -15.66 -21.18 -6.20
C ILE A 198 -16.42 -21.67 -7.41
N LYS A 199 -17.32 -20.85 -7.92
CA LYS A 199 -18.09 -21.15 -9.13
C LYS A 199 -17.27 -20.92 -10.40
N LYS A 200 -17.54 -21.70 -11.43
CA LYS A 200 -16.98 -21.47 -12.77
C LYS A 200 -17.30 -20.05 -13.22
N VAL A 201 -16.27 -19.27 -13.63
CA VAL A 201 -16.44 -17.84 -14.01
C VAL A 201 -16.83 -16.92 -12.84
N SER A 202 -16.35 -17.16 -11.63
CA SER A 202 -16.41 -16.20 -10.53
C SER A 202 -15.04 -15.59 -10.26
N LEU A 203 -15.04 -14.33 -9.81
CA LEU A 203 -13.86 -13.68 -9.26
C LEU A 203 -14.04 -13.68 -7.74
N LEU A 204 -13.10 -14.27 -7.03
CA LEU A 204 -13.03 -14.22 -5.56
C LEU A 204 -11.94 -13.21 -5.19
N ALA A 205 -12.25 -12.24 -4.34
CA ALA A 205 -11.33 -11.23 -3.84
C ALA A 205 -11.17 -11.35 -2.32
#